data_0f1391fb1b4d9609bc0b2415bb6ac99b
#
_entry.id   0f1391fb1b4d9609bc0b2415bb6ac99b
#
_cell.length_a   1.000
_cell.length_b   1.000
_cell.length_c   1.000
_cell.angle_alpha   90.00
_cell.angle_beta   90.00
_cell.angle_gamma   90.00
#
_symmetry.space_group_name_H-M   'P 1'
#
loop_
_entity.id
_entity.type
_entity.pdbx_description
1 polymer ?
#
loop_
_entity_poly.entity_id
_entity_poly.type
_entity_poly.pdbx_seq_one_letter_code
_entity_poly.pdbx_strand_id
1 'polypeptide(L)'
;MSDLFESHTAKSGPVECLGQIFPSDQARREHYLTLLAEKLKDPVFRKMEGFPIGLDVDILALSDPPYYTACPNPFIEDFVRHYGKPYDSSIPYSKEPFAADVSEGKNDPIYLAHSYHTKVPHKAIMRYILHYTQPGDVVLDSFCGTGMTGVAAQLCGE
;
A
#
# COMPACT_ATOMS: atom_id res chain seq x y z
N MET A 1 -17.88 5.94 22.71
CA MET A 1 -16.53 5.35 22.53
C MET A 1 -16.61 4.00 21.83
N SER A 2 -17.50 3.85 20.83
CA SER A 2 -17.82 2.56 20.17
C SER A 2 -17.79 2.61 18.64
N ASP A 3 -17.38 3.73 18.01
CA ASP A 3 -17.51 3.89 16.55
C ASP A 3 -16.17 3.95 15.79
N LEU A 4 -15.05 3.55 16.42
CA LEU A 4 -13.74 3.56 15.79
C LEU A 4 -13.39 2.24 15.04
N PHE A 5 -14.27 1.26 15.10
CA PHE A 5 -14.19 0.03 14.33
C PHE A 5 -15.49 -0.19 13.56
N GLU A 6 -15.91 0.80 12.78
CA GLU A 6 -16.78 0.45 11.68
C GLU A 6 -15.99 -0.53 10.81
N SER A 7 -16.39 -1.80 10.94
CA SER A 7 -16.00 -2.87 10.04
C SER A 7 -16.03 -2.30 8.63
N HIS A 8 -14.91 -2.40 7.88
CA HIS A 8 -14.93 -2.22 6.44
C HIS A 8 -16.06 -3.12 5.92
N THR A 9 -17.25 -2.54 5.79
CA THR A 9 -18.36 -3.20 5.13
C THR A 9 -17.86 -3.47 3.74
N ALA A 10 -17.63 -4.76 3.44
CA ALA A 10 -17.21 -5.21 2.14
C ALA A 10 -18.07 -4.49 1.11
N LYS A 11 -17.47 -3.67 0.24
CA LYS A 11 -18.20 -2.96 -0.80
C LYS A 11 -18.98 -4.01 -1.57
N SER A 12 -20.29 -4.03 -1.40
CA SER A 12 -21.19 -4.97 -2.07
C SER A 12 -21.40 -4.48 -3.50
N GLY A 13 -20.48 -4.84 -4.38
CA GLY A 13 -20.56 -4.45 -5.79
C GLY A 13 -19.29 -4.83 -6.55
N PRO A 14 -19.31 -4.71 -7.88
CA PRO A 14 -18.14 -4.99 -8.69
C PRO A 14 -16.96 -4.11 -8.29
N VAL A 15 -15.76 -4.70 -8.21
CA VAL A 15 -14.50 -4.01 -7.94
C VAL A 15 -13.54 -4.25 -9.09
N GLU A 16 -12.81 -3.21 -9.47
CA GLU A 16 -11.70 -3.32 -10.39
C GLU A 16 -10.40 -3.52 -9.61
N CYS A 17 -9.54 -4.41 -10.10
CA CYS A 17 -8.22 -4.63 -9.57
C CYS A 17 -7.28 -5.08 -10.68
N LEU A 18 -6.20 -4.37 -10.90
CA LEU A 18 -5.19 -4.63 -11.94
C LEU A 18 -5.80 -4.82 -13.34
N GLY A 19 -6.80 -3.99 -13.70
CA GLY A 19 -7.49 -4.04 -14.99
C GLY A 19 -8.52 -5.16 -15.12
N GLN A 20 -8.79 -5.93 -14.07
CA GLN A 20 -9.81 -6.98 -14.03
C GLN A 20 -11.00 -6.54 -13.18
N ILE A 21 -12.21 -6.86 -13.63
CA ILE A 21 -13.44 -6.58 -12.89
C ILE A 21 -13.90 -7.84 -12.18
N PHE A 22 -14.06 -7.76 -10.87
CA PHE A 22 -14.55 -8.82 -10.01
C PHE A 22 -15.97 -8.50 -9.54
N PRO A 23 -16.86 -9.49 -9.37
CA PRO A 23 -18.23 -9.25 -8.92
C PRO A 23 -18.30 -8.73 -7.48
N SER A 24 -17.27 -8.93 -6.69
CA SER A 24 -17.14 -8.43 -5.33
C SER A 24 -15.67 -8.37 -4.90
N ASP A 25 -15.37 -7.65 -3.83
CA ASP A 25 -14.03 -7.63 -3.22
C ASP A 25 -13.62 -9.01 -2.70
N GLN A 26 -14.56 -9.78 -2.18
CA GLN A 26 -14.32 -11.17 -1.79
C GLN A 26 -13.86 -12.03 -2.97
N ALA A 27 -14.49 -11.89 -4.14
CA ALA A 27 -14.08 -12.62 -5.35
C ALA A 27 -12.70 -12.21 -5.84
N ARG A 28 -12.34 -10.91 -5.75
CA ARG A 28 -10.99 -10.42 -6.01
C ARG A 28 -10.00 -11.10 -5.08
N ARG A 29 -10.26 -11.08 -3.79
CA ARG A 29 -9.39 -11.65 -2.76
C ARG A 29 -9.18 -13.14 -2.98
N GLU A 30 -10.22 -13.91 -3.20
CA GLU A 30 -10.14 -15.36 -3.47
C GLU A 30 -9.31 -15.68 -4.71
N HIS A 31 -9.49 -14.91 -5.79
CA HIS A 31 -8.71 -15.05 -7.01
C HIS A 31 -7.21 -14.88 -6.73
N TYR A 32 -6.82 -13.76 -6.10
CA TYR A 32 -5.41 -13.49 -5.84
C TYR A 32 -4.81 -14.37 -4.74
N LEU A 33 -5.58 -14.83 -3.76
CA LEU A 33 -5.14 -15.85 -2.80
C LEU A 33 -4.80 -17.18 -3.50
N THR A 34 -5.59 -17.56 -4.50
CA THR A 34 -5.30 -18.76 -5.30
C THR A 34 -3.98 -18.61 -6.05
N LEU A 35 -3.74 -17.47 -6.70
CA LEU A 35 -2.48 -17.18 -7.38
C LEU A 35 -1.30 -17.14 -6.41
N LEU A 36 -1.47 -16.55 -5.24
CA LEU A 36 -0.45 -16.54 -4.20
C LEU A 36 -0.13 -17.96 -3.72
N ALA A 37 -1.14 -18.79 -3.49
CA ALA A 37 -0.95 -20.19 -3.10
C ALA A 37 -0.16 -20.99 -4.13
N GLU A 38 -0.40 -20.76 -5.42
CA GLU A 38 0.43 -21.37 -6.49
C GLU A 38 1.87 -20.82 -6.46
N LYS A 39 2.04 -19.51 -6.24
CA LYS A 39 3.36 -18.90 -6.18
C LYS A 39 4.18 -19.40 -4.97
N LEU A 40 3.53 -19.71 -3.86
CA LEU A 40 4.18 -20.30 -2.69
C LEU A 40 4.77 -21.70 -2.94
N LYS A 41 4.39 -22.40 -4.02
CA LYS A 41 5.00 -23.68 -4.42
C LYS A 41 6.33 -23.50 -5.13
N ASP A 42 6.66 -22.29 -5.60
CA ASP A 42 7.89 -21.98 -6.32
C ASP A 42 9.09 -21.92 -5.34
N PRO A 43 10.06 -22.83 -5.45
CA PRO A 43 11.20 -22.85 -4.56
C PRO A 43 12.15 -21.66 -4.75
N VAL A 44 12.11 -20.99 -5.90
CA VAL A 44 12.91 -19.78 -6.15
C VAL A 44 12.29 -18.60 -5.40
N PHE A 45 10.98 -18.48 -5.44
CA PHE A 45 10.25 -17.47 -4.69
C PHE A 45 10.48 -17.58 -3.18
N ARG A 46 10.49 -18.79 -2.65
CA ARG A 46 10.76 -19.06 -1.23
C ARG A 46 12.18 -18.72 -0.76
N LYS A 47 13.13 -18.59 -1.67
CA LYS A 47 14.51 -18.23 -1.36
C LYS A 47 14.76 -16.72 -1.42
N MET A 48 13.75 -15.94 -1.74
CA MET A 48 13.88 -14.47 -1.70
C MET A 48 14.22 -13.99 -0.30
N GLU A 49 15.07 -12.99 -0.22
CA GLU A 49 15.40 -12.34 1.05
C GLU A 49 14.13 -11.80 1.73
N GLY A 50 14.04 -11.99 3.03
CA GLY A 50 12.86 -11.57 3.81
C GLY A 50 11.67 -12.54 3.72
N PHE A 51 11.81 -13.71 3.08
CA PHE A 51 10.73 -14.69 3.08
C PHE A 51 10.49 -15.21 4.51
N PRO A 52 9.22 -15.23 4.99
CA PRO A 52 8.91 -15.59 6.37
C PRO A 52 9.15 -17.08 6.66
N ILE A 53 9.48 -17.37 7.92
CA ILE A 53 9.49 -18.72 8.45
C ILE A 53 8.09 -19.00 9.00
N GLY A 54 7.29 -19.78 8.29
CA GLY A 54 5.91 -20.08 8.69
C GLY A 54 5.23 -21.05 7.73
N LEU A 55 4.01 -21.43 8.08
CA LEU A 55 3.18 -22.29 7.24
C LEU A 55 2.50 -21.47 6.14
N ASP A 56 2.29 -22.08 4.98
CA ASP A 56 1.59 -21.43 3.87
C ASP A 56 0.18 -20.96 4.24
N VAL A 57 -0.51 -21.73 5.08
CA VAL A 57 -1.84 -21.39 5.57
C VAL A 57 -1.84 -20.09 6.36
N ASP A 58 -0.80 -19.83 7.15
CA ASP A 58 -0.68 -18.60 7.94
C ASP A 58 -0.35 -17.40 7.03
N ILE A 59 0.54 -17.60 6.05
CA ILE A 59 0.85 -16.58 5.04
C ILE A 59 -0.41 -16.17 4.28
N LEU A 60 -1.20 -17.15 3.82
CA LEU A 60 -2.43 -16.90 3.08
C LEU A 60 -3.50 -16.22 3.96
N ALA A 61 -3.66 -16.67 5.21
CA ALA A 61 -4.65 -16.11 6.13
C ALA A 61 -4.37 -14.63 6.48
N LEU A 62 -3.08 -14.27 6.58
CA LEU A 62 -2.64 -12.92 6.90
C LEU A 62 -2.52 -12.01 5.67
N SER A 63 -2.80 -12.51 4.46
CA SER A 63 -2.64 -11.75 3.22
C SER A 63 -3.98 -11.25 2.69
N ASP A 64 -3.94 -10.09 2.03
CA ASP A 64 -5.02 -9.53 1.20
C ASP A 64 -4.45 -9.10 -0.17
N PRO A 65 -4.08 -10.08 -1.02
CA PRO A 65 -3.45 -9.79 -2.30
C PRO A 65 -4.45 -9.20 -3.32
N PRO A 66 -3.98 -8.41 -4.28
CA PRO A 66 -2.58 -8.09 -4.57
C PRO A 66 -2.02 -6.95 -3.72
N TYR A 67 -2.82 -6.32 -2.87
CA TYR A 67 -2.46 -5.12 -2.11
C TYR A 67 -1.43 -5.39 -1.02
N TYR A 68 -1.63 -6.48 -0.30
CA TYR A 68 -0.75 -6.87 0.80
C TYR A 68 -0.56 -8.39 0.84
N THR A 69 0.69 -8.82 1.06
CA THR A 69 1.03 -10.23 1.29
C THR A 69 1.94 -10.36 2.50
N ALA A 70 1.72 -11.40 3.30
CA ALA A 70 2.56 -11.73 4.46
C ALA A 70 3.90 -12.40 4.08
N CYS A 71 4.33 -12.23 2.84
CA CYS A 71 5.62 -12.63 2.26
C CYS A 71 6.01 -11.58 1.22
N PRO A 72 7.17 -11.63 0.56
CA PRO A 72 7.45 -10.77 -0.57
C PRO A 72 6.30 -10.77 -1.57
N ASN A 73 5.81 -9.58 -1.95
CA ASN A 73 4.60 -9.47 -2.76
C ASN A 73 4.89 -9.80 -4.24
N PRO A 74 4.39 -10.93 -4.79
CA PRO A 74 4.64 -11.31 -6.16
C PRO A 74 3.87 -10.47 -7.20
N PHE A 75 2.92 -9.63 -6.76
CA PHE A 75 2.07 -8.81 -7.63
C PHE A 75 2.55 -7.37 -7.75
N ILE A 76 3.66 -6.99 -7.07
CA ILE A 76 4.10 -5.59 -7.05
C ILE A 76 4.49 -5.08 -8.45
N GLU A 77 5.05 -5.93 -9.30
CA GLU A 77 5.41 -5.56 -10.66
C GLU A 77 4.17 -5.28 -11.50
N ASP A 78 3.13 -6.11 -11.39
CA ASP A 78 1.86 -5.91 -12.09
C ASP A 78 1.15 -4.65 -11.58
N PHE A 79 1.23 -4.38 -10.27
CA PHE A 79 0.70 -3.17 -9.68
C PHE A 79 1.38 -1.91 -10.24
N VAL A 80 2.71 -1.90 -10.28
CA VAL A 80 3.47 -0.77 -10.83
C VAL A 80 3.22 -0.62 -12.34
N ARG A 81 3.13 -1.74 -13.08
CA ARG A 81 2.84 -1.70 -14.52
C ARG A 81 1.45 -1.16 -14.83
N HIS A 82 0.47 -1.47 -13.99
CA HIS A 82 -0.92 -1.07 -14.21
C HIS A 82 -1.19 0.38 -13.79
N TYR A 83 -0.73 0.77 -12.60
CA TYR A 83 -1.01 2.09 -12.03
C TYR A 83 0.11 3.11 -12.28
N GLY A 84 1.33 2.67 -12.52
CA GLY A 84 2.47 3.54 -12.77
C GLY A 84 2.43 4.17 -14.16
N LYS A 85 3.07 5.32 -14.30
CA LYS A 85 3.32 5.95 -15.59
C LYS A 85 4.67 5.50 -16.14
N PRO A 86 4.79 5.24 -17.46
CA PRO A 86 6.08 4.96 -18.06
C PRO A 86 7.06 6.11 -17.79
N TYR A 87 8.28 5.76 -17.37
CA TYR A 87 9.33 6.75 -17.20
C TYR A 87 9.84 7.20 -18.57
N ASP A 88 9.79 8.52 -18.82
CA ASP A 88 10.36 9.13 -20.02
C ASP A 88 11.69 9.80 -19.66
N SER A 89 12.79 9.17 -20.04
CA SER A 89 14.15 9.69 -19.79
C SER A 89 14.48 10.97 -20.59
N SER A 90 13.67 11.32 -21.56
CA SER A 90 13.84 12.57 -22.34
C SER A 90 13.33 13.80 -21.59
N ILE A 91 12.47 13.60 -20.58
CA ILE A 91 11.91 14.67 -19.76
C ILE A 91 12.66 14.69 -18.43
N PRO A 92 13.58 15.63 -18.19
CA PRO A 92 14.31 15.69 -16.94
C PRO A 92 13.35 16.01 -15.80
N TYR A 93 13.32 15.15 -14.78
CA TYR A 93 12.63 15.46 -13.53
C TYR A 93 13.47 16.48 -12.75
N SER A 94 12.91 17.64 -12.51
CA SER A 94 13.52 18.67 -11.67
C SER A 94 12.45 19.34 -10.83
N LYS A 95 12.62 19.30 -9.52
CA LYS A 95 11.78 20.01 -8.54
C LYS A 95 12.66 20.74 -7.57
N GLU A 96 12.28 21.96 -7.23
CA GLU A 96 12.97 22.69 -6.17
C GLU A 96 12.88 21.91 -4.84
N PRO A 97 13.95 21.90 -4.05
CA PRO A 97 13.93 21.27 -2.74
C PRO A 97 12.82 21.85 -1.86
N PHE A 98 12.03 20.98 -1.26
CA PHE A 98 10.97 21.38 -0.34
C PHE A 98 11.38 21.02 1.10
N ALA A 99 11.33 22.01 1.98
CA ALA A 99 11.57 21.84 3.40
C ALA A 99 10.43 22.50 4.19
N ALA A 100 9.83 21.77 5.10
CA ALA A 100 8.76 22.26 5.96
C ALA A 100 8.86 21.61 7.35
N ASP A 101 8.27 22.27 8.34
CA ASP A 101 8.10 21.67 9.67
C ASP A 101 7.24 20.41 9.57
N VAL A 102 7.69 19.36 10.24
CA VAL A 102 7.04 18.04 10.27
C VAL A 102 6.19 17.83 11.52
N SER A 103 5.88 18.90 12.25
CA SER A 103 5.05 18.82 13.46
C SER A 103 3.55 18.91 13.19
N GLU A 104 3.13 19.38 12.02
CA GLU A 104 1.73 19.51 11.62
C GLU A 104 1.00 18.16 11.68
N GLY A 105 -0.13 18.15 12.39
CA GLY A 105 -0.95 16.94 12.50
C GLY A 105 -0.63 16.04 13.69
N LYS A 106 0.28 16.43 14.60
CA LYS A 106 0.57 15.65 15.83
C LYS A 106 -0.63 15.48 16.78
N ASN A 107 -1.62 16.36 16.68
CA ASN A 107 -2.88 16.26 17.44
C ASN A 107 -4.00 15.56 16.67
N ASP A 108 -3.74 15.08 15.48
CA ASP A 108 -4.72 14.41 14.65
C ASP A 108 -5.06 13.01 15.22
N PRO A 109 -6.34 12.59 15.22
CA PRO A 109 -6.74 11.27 15.71
C PRO A 109 -5.98 10.10 15.04
N ILE A 110 -5.71 10.19 13.74
CA ILE A 110 -4.95 9.17 13.01
C ILE A 110 -3.53 9.07 13.57
N TYR A 111 -2.88 10.22 13.82
CA TYR A 111 -1.55 10.23 14.43
C TYR A 111 -1.57 9.66 15.84
N LEU A 112 -2.58 10.04 16.64
CA LEU A 112 -2.70 9.63 18.05
C LEU A 112 -3.11 8.16 18.21
N ALA A 113 -3.75 7.56 17.20
CA ALA A 113 -4.15 6.16 17.22
C ALA A 113 -2.97 5.18 17.33
N HIS A 114 -1.77 5.61 16.99
CA HIS A 114 -0.56 4.79 17.04
C HIS A 114 0.44 5.30 18.06
N SER A 115 0.92 4.43 18.95
CA SER A 115 1.79 4.80 20.09
C SER A 115 3.27 5.07 19.71
N TYR A 116 3.69 4.84 18.47
CA TYR A 116 5.07 5.03 18.06
C TYR A 116 5.47 6.52 18.06
N HIS A 117 6.40 6.90 18.94
CA HIS A 117 6.69 8.32 19.24
C HIS A 117 7.45 9.06 18.14
N THR A 118 8.24 8.36 17.34
CA THR A 118 9.13 8.99 16.32
C THR A 118 8.52 9.04 14.93
N LYS A 119 7.25 8.66 14.77
CA LYS A 119 6.56 8.74 13.48
C LYS A 119 6.35 10.18 13.03
N VAL A 120 6.43 10.41 11.73
CA VAL A 120 6.06 11.69 11.13
C VAL A 120 4.55 11.74 10.91
N PRO A 121 3.85 12.82 11.25
CA PRO A 121 2.41 12.94 10.98
C PRO A 121 2.09 12.87 9.49
N HIS A 122 1.02 12.15 9.13
CA HIS A 122 0.57 12.03 7.75
C HIS A 122 0.33 13.38 7.07
N LYS A 123 -0.22 14.39 7.77
CA LYS A 123 -0.43 15.74 7.23
C LYS A 123 0.87 16.42 6.80
N ALA A 124 1.95 16.23 7.56
CA ALA A 124 3.25 16.74 7.15
C ALA A 124 3.77 16.00 5.91
N ILE A 125 3.59 14.67 5.84
CA ILE A 125 4.00 13.85 4.67
C ILE A 125 3.22 14.24 3.43
N MET A 126 1.91 14.51 3.53
CA MET A 126 1.07 14.95 2.41
C MET A 126 1.67 16.14 1.66
N ARG A 127 2.25 17.11 2.38
CA ARG A 127 2.88 18.28 1.77
C ARG A 127 4.05 17.91 0.85
N TYR A 128 4.83 16.91 1.24
CA TYR A 128 5.93 16.39 0.41
C TYR A 128 5.39 15.62 -0.79
N ILE A 129 4.39 14.77 -0.61
CA ILE A 129 3.76 14.04 -1.71
C ILE A 129 3.21 15.05 -2.74
N LEU A 130 2.40 16.02 -2.31
CA LEU A 130 1.82 17.03 -3.20
C LEU A 130 2.86 17.88 -3.92
N HIS A 131 4.03 18.10 -3.31
CA HIS A 131 5.11 18.85 -3.95
C HIS A 131 5.84 18.03 -5.02
N TYR A 132 6.15 16.77 -4.73
CA TYR A 132 7.03 15.95 -5.57
C TYR A 132 6.30 15.08 -6.59
N THR A 133 4.99 14.88 -6.45
CA THR A 133 4.19 14.00 -7.31
C THR A 133 3.06 14.73 -8.02
N GLN A 134 2.44 14.03 -8.97
CA GLN A 134 1.23 14.44 -9.66
C GLN A 134 0.12 13.42 -9.40
N PRO A 135 -1.16 13.78 -9.56
CA PRO A 135 -2.25 12.81 -9.48
C PRO A 135 -2.01 11.59 -10.38
N GLY A 136 -2.14 10.40 -9.82
CA GLY A 136 -1.91 9.12 -10.49
C GLY A 136 -0.45 8.65 -10.49
N ASP A 137 0.47 9.35 -9.82
CA ASP A 137 1.82 8.84 -9.57
C ASP A 137 1.80 7.77 -8.47
N VAL A 138 2.70 6.79 -8.57
CA VAL A 138 2.87 5.73 -7.57
C VAL A 138 3.86 6.19 -6.51
N VAL A 139 3.45 6.12 -5.25
CA VAL A 139 4.29 6.44 -4.09
C VAL A 139 4.82 5.15 -3.47
N LEU A 140 6.13 5.02 -3.33
CA LEU A 140 6.79 3.90 -2.68
C LEU A 140 7.38 4.33 -1.34
N ASP A 141 7.03 3.60 -0.28
CA ASP A 141 7.71 3.65 1.02
C ASP A 141 8.26 2.26 1.37
N SER A 142 9.57 2.09 1.21
CA SER A 142 10.25 0.80 1.37
C SER A 142 10.31 0.33 2.83
N PHE A 143 10.15 1.24 3.79
CA PHE A 143 10.28 0.93 5.22
C PHE A 143 8.98 1.07 6.00
N CYS A 144 7.93 1.58 5.38
CA CYS A 144 6.55 1.73 5.85
C CYS A 144 6.35 2.22 7.31
N GLY A 145 7.12 1.73 8.26
CA GLY A 145 7.04 2.09 9.68
C GLY A 145 5.63 1.92 10.23
N THR A 146 4.99 3.05 10.57
CA THR A 146 3.60 3.08 11.06
C THR A 146 2.56 3.28 9.95
N GLY A 147 2.96 3.20 8.68
CA GLY A 147 2.08 3.39 7.53
C GLY A 147 1.64 4.82 7.28
N MET A 148 2.22 5.82 7.93
CA MET A 148 1.80 7.23 7.77
C MET A 148 1.97 7.74 6.34
N THR A 149 2.94 7.23 5.59
CA THR A 149 3.11 7.55 4.16
C THR A 149 1.95 7.01 3.32
N GLY A 150 1.51 5.79 3.58
CA GLY A 150 0.34 5.20 2.92
C GLY A 150 -0.94 5.99 3.19
N VAL A 151 -1.18 6.34 4.47
CA VAL A 151 -2.31 7.21 4.86
C VAL A 151 -2.23 8.57 4.14
N ALA A 152 -1.05 9.18 4.10
CA ALA A 152 -0.85 10.47 3.43
C ALA A 152 -1.13 10.38 1.93
N ALA A 153 -0.64 9.34 1.26
CA ALA A 153 -0.86 9.13 -0.17
C ALA A 153 -2.34 8.92 -0.49
N GLN A 154 -3.05 8.12 0.32
CA GLN A 154 -4.49 7.91 0.18
C GLN A 154 -5.27 9.22 0.29
N LEU A 155 -5.01 10.02 1.34
CA LEU A 155 -5.68 11.30 1.56
C LEU A 155 -5.32 12.37 0.52
N CYS A 156 -4.18 12.26 -0.18
CA CYS A 156 -3.86 13.14 -1.32
C CYS A 156 -4.67 12.78 -2.57
N GLY A 157 -5.21 11.57 -2.67
CA GLY A 157 -6.01 11.09 -3.80
C GLY A 157 -7.52 11.30 -3.66
N GLU A 158 -7.98 11.75 -2.49
CA GLU A 158 -9.38 12.12 -2.23
C GLU A 158 -9.63 13.59 -2.60
#